data_46afd95167b85aa3b81b37462cbb2bee
#
_entry.id   46afd95167b85aa3b81b37462cbb2bee
#
_cell.length_a   1.000
_cell.length_b   1.000
_cell.length_c   1.000
_cell.angle_alpha   90.00
_cell.angle_beta   90.00
_cell.angle_gamma   90.00
#
_symmetry.space_group_name_H-M   'P 1'
#
loop_
_entity.id
_entity.type
_entity.pdbx_description
1 polymer ?
#
loop_
_entity_poly.entity_id
_entity_poly.type
_entity_poly.pdbx_seq_one_letter_code
_entity_poly.pdbx_strand_id
1 'polypeptide(L)'
;MSTPAVPSVLFVCVHNAGRSQMAAAFLTRLGAGRIEVRSAGSAPADAVNPAVVEALAEVGIDISAEVPKVLTVEAVQASDVVITMGCGDACPYFPGKRYLDWKLEDPAGQGVEAVRPIRDQIEQLIRGLLAELGIEAAA
;
A
#
# COMPACT_ATOMS: atom_id res chain seq x y z
N MET A 1 5.07 32.28 -2.05
CA MET A 1 4.35 31.48 -1.05
C MET A 1 4.46 30.02 -1.45
N SER A 2 5.01 29.20 -0.58
CA SER A 2 5.17 27.78 -0.89
C SER A 2 3.87 27.02 -0.62
N THR A 3 3.50 26.12 -1.53
CA THR A 3 2.43 25.17 -1.31
C THR A 3 2.90 24.14 -0.28
N PRO A 4 2.04 23.72 0.67
CA PRO A 4 2.39 22.61 1.57
C PRO A 4 2.78 21.38 0.74
N ALA A 5 3.82 20.69 1.14
CA ALA A 5 4.21 19.46 0.49
C ALA A 5 3.10 18.41 0.65
N VAL A 6 2.77 17.72 -0.43
CA VAL A 6 1.84 16.62 -0.39
C VAL A 6 2.49 15.47 0.40
N PRO A 7 1.85 14.93 1.44
CA PRO A 7 2.43 13.78 2.15
C PRO A 7 2.58 12.60 1.22
N SER A 8 3.65 11.81 1.43
CA SER A 8 3.93 10.63 0.63
C SER A 8 4.02 9.39 1.51
N VAL A 9 3.40 8.30 1.05
CA VAL A 9 3.33 7.04 1.78
C VAL A 9 3.84 5.91 0.89
N LEU A 10 4.72 5.09 1.44
CA LEU A 10 5.23 3.89 0.79
C LEU A 10 4.71 2.66 1.52
N PHE A 11 4.09 1.76 0.80
CA PHE A 11 3.66 0.46 1.32
C PHE A 11 4.64 -0.61 0.87
N VAL A 12 5.12 -1.42 1.81
CA VAL A 12 6.12 -2.47 1.55
C VAL A 12 5.62 -3.80 2.05
N CYS A 13 5.62 -4.80 1.17
CA CYS A 13 5.44 -6.20 1.56
C CYS A 13 6.52 -7.02 0.83
N VAL A 14 6.47 -8.35 0.92
CA VAL A 14 7.51 -9.17 0.30
C VAL A 14 7.42 -9.12 -1.22
N HIS A 15 6.27 -9.48 -1.78
CA HIS A 15 6.13 -9.69 -3.21
C HIS A 15 5.58 -8.50 -4.00
N ASN A 16 5.04 -7.49 -3.33
CA ASN A 16 4.33 -6.37 -3.97
C ASN A 16 3.25 -6.86 -4.98
N ALA A 17 2.64 -7.98 -4.66
CA ALA A 17 1.64 -8.62 -5.51
C ALA A 17 0.27 -8.72 -4.84
N GLY A 18 0.17 -8.37 -3.58
CA GLY A 18 -1.08 -8.48 -2.81
C GLY A 18 -1.29 -7.32 -1.87
N ARG A 19 -0.84 -7.46 -0.62
CA ARG A 19 -1.14 -6.50 0.47
C ARG A 19 -0.76 -5.07 0.14
N SER A 20 0.47 -4.83 -0.30
CA SER A 20 0.93 -3.47 -0.61
C SER A 20 0.22 -2.88 -1.84
N GLN A 21 -0.13 -3.72 -2.81
CA GLN A 21 -0.90 -3.25 -3.97
C GLN A 21 -2.31 -2.83 -3.57
N MET A 22 -2.96 -3.60 -2.69
CA MET A 22 -4.29 -3.24 -2.20
C MET A 22 -4.27 -1.94 -1.39
N ALA A 23 -3.30 -1.80 -0.49
CA ALA A 23 -3.15 -0.59 0.33
C ALA A 23 -2.91 0.64 -0.55
N ALA A 24 -2.00 0.53 -1.52
CA ALA A 24 -1.71 1.63 -2.43
C ALA A 24 -2.94 2.02 -3.26
N ALA A 25 -3.70 1.04 -3.73
CA ALA A 25 -4.91 1.28 -4.52
C ALA A 25 -5.98 2.01 -3.69
N PHE A 26 -6.23 1.58 -2.47
CA PHE A 26 -7.18 2.25 -1.59
C PHE A 26 -6.75 3.67 -1.26
N LEU A 27 -5.47 3.85 -0.92
CA LEU A 27 -4.99 5.19 -0.55
C LEU A 27 -5.03 6.14 -1.75
N THR A 28 -4.68 5.67 -2.94
CA THR A 28 -4.77 6.45 -4.17
C THR A 28 -6.20 6.92 -4.41
N ARG A 29 -7.15 6.00 -4.29
CA ARG A 29 -8.57 6.32 -4.53
C ARG A 29 -9.14 7.24 -3.45
N LEU A 30 -8.96 6.88 -2.18
CA LEU A 30 -9.54 7.63 -1.07
C LEU A 30 -8.83 8.96 -0.82
N GLY A 31 -7.54 9.03 -1.15
CA GLY A 31 -6.76 10.26 -1.03
C GLY A 31 -7.05 11.27 -2.13
N ALA A 32 -7.58 10.83 -3.27
CA ALA A 32 -8.04 11.67 -4.38
C ALA A 32 -7.03 12.76 -4.80
N GLY A 33 -5.76 12.39 -4.96
CA GLY A 33 -4.71 13.30 -5.39
C GLY A 33 -4.09 14.16 -4.31
N ARG A 34 -4.57 14.06 -3.05
CA ARG A 34 -4.05 14.84 -1.93
C ARG A 34 -2.89 14.15 -1.21
N ILE A 35 -2.49 12.99 -1.69
CA ILE A 35 -1.41 12.20 -1.11
C ILE A 35 -0.66 11.49 -2.23
N GLU A 36 0.66 11.37 -2.07
CA GLU A 36 1.50 10.64 -3.01
C GLU A 36 1.67 9.21 -2.51
N VAL A 37 1.43 8.23 -3.37
CA VAL A 37 1.39 6.82 -2.98
C VAL A 37 2.40 6.01 -3.78
N ARG A 38 3.17 5.19 -3.07
CA ARG A 38 4.10 4.24 -3.67
C ARG A 38 3.92 2.87 -3.03
N SER A 39 4.24 1.82 -3.77
CA SER A 39 4.30 0.47 -3.21
C SER A 39 5.51 -0.26 -3.78
N ALA A 40 6.06 -1.20 -3.00
CA ALA A 40 7.22 -1.95 -3.41
C ALA A 40 7.32 -3.27 -2.63
N GLY A 41 8.17 -4.17 -3.11
CA GLY A 41 8.43 -5.44 -2.45
C GLY A 41 9.91 -5.72 -2.31
N SER A 42 10.29 -6.38 -1.22
CA SER A 42 11.68 -6.79 -1.00
C SER A 42 12.10 -7.90 -1.98
N ALA A 43 11.14 -8.70 -2.44
CA ALA A 43 11.35 -9.76 -3.44
C ALA A 43 10.12 -9.79 -4.37
N PRO A 44 10.00 -8.81 -5.30
CA PRO A 44 8.78 -8.66 -6.08
C PRO A 44 8.49 -9.88 -6.96
N ALA A 45 7.22 -10.23 -7.05
CA ALA A 45 6.74 -11.27 -7.94
C ALA A 45 6.71 -10.77 -9.38
N ASP A 46 6.49 -11.68 -10.34
CA ASP A 46 6.42 -11.32 -11.76
C ASP A 46 5.14 -10.54 -12.10
N ALA A 47 4.06 -10.81 -11.37
CA ALA A 47 2.77 -10.18 -11.64
C ALA A 47 1.97 -10.05 -10.35
N VAL A 48 0.98 -9.16 -10.36
CA VAL A 48 0.04 -9.01 -9.26
C VAL A 48 -0.82 -10.27 -9.15
N ASN A 49 -1.12 -10.69 -7.93
CA ASN A 49 -1.96 -11.86 -7.67
C ASN A 49 -3.35 -11.67 -8.30
N PRO A 50 -3.80 -12.56 -9.21
CA PRO A 50 -5.10 -12.41 -9.86
C PRO A 50 -6.28 -12.36 -8.89
N ALA A 51 -6.21 -13.07 -7.77
CA ALA A 51 -7.26 -13.01 -6.75
C ALA A 51 -7.36 -11.63 -6.12
N VAL A 52 -6.24 -10.91 -5.99
CA VAL A 52 -6.21 -9.53 -5.50
C VAL A 52 -6.83 -8.59 -6.51
N VAL A 53 -6.52 -8.75 -7.80
CA VAL A 53 -7.14 -7.96 -8.87
C VAL A 53 -8.66 -8.13 -8.83
N GLU A 54 -9.13 -9.36 -8.70
CA GLU A 54 -10.56 -9.67 -8.64
C GLU A 54 -11.22 -9.06 -7.40
N ALA A 55 -10.60 -9.19 -6.23
CA ALA A 55 -11.13 -8.66 -4.99
C ALA A 55 -11.28 -7.13 -5.03
N LEU A 56 -10.31 -6.43 -5.62
CA LEU A 56 -10.39 -4.98 -5.78
C LEU A 56 -11.43 -4.56 -6.83
N ALA A 57 -11.57 -5.33 -7.90
CA ALA A 57 -12.59 -5.06 -8.91
C ALA A 57 -13.99 -5.12 -8.30
N GLU A 58 -14.22 -5.98 -7.31
CA GLU A 58 -15.50 -6.09 -6.62
C GLU A 58 -15.91 -4.77 -5.93
N VAL A 59 -14.94 -3.96 -5.53
CA VAL A 59 -15.19 -2.66 -4.90
C VAL A 59 -14.90 -1.48 -5.84
N GLY A 60 -14.82 -1.75 -7.14
CA GLY A 60 -14.71 -0.72 -8.17
C GLY A 60 -13.29 -0.20 -8.41
N ILE A 61 -12.27 -0.92 -7.97
CA ILE A 61 -10.88 -0.52 -8.15
C ILE A 61 -10.20 -1.48 -9.14
N ASP A 62 -9.68 -0.93 -10.23
CA ASP A 62 -8.97 -1.70 -11.25
C ASP A 62 -7.46 -1.54 -11.11
N ILE A 63 -6.76 -2.63 -10.77
CA ILE A 63 -5.30 -2.65 -10.71
C ILE A 63 -4.71 -3.62 -11.73
N SER A 64 -5.48 -3.99 -12.75
CA SER A 64 -5.04 -4.98 -13.75
C SER A 64 -3.80 -4.53 -14.53
N ALA A 65 -3.53 -3.23 -14.59
CA ALA A 65 -2.36 -2.68 -15.28
C ALA A 65 -1.15 -2.51 -14.36
N GLU A 66 -1.28 -2.76 -13.06
CA GLU A 66 -0.18 -2.61 -12.11
C GLU A 66 0.80 -3.77 -12.20
N VAL A 67 2.07 -3.48 -11.91
CA VAL A 67 3.11 -4.50 -11.86
C VAL A 67 3.87 -4.38 -10.53
N PRO A 68 4.35 -5.51 -9.98
CA PRO A 68 5.19 -5.48 -8.78
C PRO A 68 6.47 -4.69 -9.02
N LYS A 69 6.90 -3.94 -7.99
CA LYS A 69 8.08 -3.08 -8.06
C LYS A 69 9.04 -3.47 -6.95
N VAL A 70 10.33 -3.38 -7.26
CA VAL A 70 11.37 -3.66 -6.26
C VAL A 70 11.50 -2.50 -5.27
N LEU A 71 11.71 -2.82 -3.99
CA LEU A 71 11.99 -1.84 -2.96
C LEU A 71 13.35 -1.19 -3.22
N THR A 72 13.40 0.13 -3.23
CA THR A 72 14.64 0.89 -3.42
C THR A 72 14.87 1.84 -2.25
N VAL A 73 16.13 2.18 -2.01
CA VAL A 73 16.50 3.18 -1.00
C VAL A 73 15.86 4.53 -1.35
N GLU A 74 15.86 4.89 -2.63
CA GLU A 74 15.27 6.14 -3.11
C GLU A 74 13.78 6.24 -2.80
N ALA A 75 13.05 5.15 -2.95
CA ALA A 75 11.61 5.15 -2.64
C ALA A 75 11.37 5.39 -1.15
N VAL A 76 12.19 4.78 -0.28
CA VAL A 76 12.08 5.01 1.17
C VAL A 76 12.43 6.45 1.50
N GLN A 77 13.52 6.97 0.95
CA GLN A 77 13.95 8.34 1.20
C GLN A 77 12.94 9.39 0.72
N ALA A 78 12.22 9.11 -0.37
CA ALA A 78 11.23 10.01 -0.92
C ALA A 78 9.90 9.99 -0.17
N SER A 79 9.72 9.08 0.77
CA SER A 79 8.45 8.89 1.47
C SER A 79 8.49 9.45 2.87
N ASP A 80 7.38 10.06 3.31
CA ASP A 80 7.24 10.60 4.67
C ASP A 80 6.82 9.50 5.65
N VAL A 81 5.98 8.57 5.19
CA VAL A 81 5.49 7.44 5.98
C VAL A 81 5.83 6.16 5.24
N VAL A 82 6.41 5.20 5.95
CA VAL A 82 6.70 3.87 5.41
C VAL A 82 5.90 2.85 6.21
N ILE A 83 5.07 2.09 5.52
CA ILE A 83 4.19 1.10 6.14
C ILE A 83 4.61 -0.29 5.66
N THR A 84 5.15 -1.08 6.57
CA THR A 84 5.57 -2.45 6.28
C THR A 84 4.42 -3.41 6.54
N MET A 85 4.32 -4.43 5.70
CA MET A 85 3.23 -5.40 5.75
C MET A 85 3.80 -6.81 5.63
N GLY A 86 4.77 -7.13 6.51
CA GLY A 86 5.38 -8.45 6.55
C GLY A 86 6.70 -8.58 5.83
N CYS A 87 7.39 -7.48 5.53
CA CYS A 87 8.72 -7.54 4.90
C CYS A 87 9.85 -7.79 5.91
N GLY A 88 9.55 -7.80 7.21
CA GLY A 88 10.57 -8.04 8.25
C GLY A 88 11.64 -6.97 8.26
N ASP A 89 12.90 -7.40 8.36
CA ASP A 89 14.07 -6.50 8.42
C ASP A 89 14.57 -6.06 7.05
N ALA A 90 13.88 -6.43 5.97
CA ALA A 90 14.32 -6.11 4.62
C ALA A 90 14.11 -4.63 4.24
N CYS A 91 13.30 -3.90 5.00
CA CYS A 91 13.03 -2.49 4.70
C CYS A 91 14.09 -1.60 5.33
N PRO A 92 14.77 -0.73 4.55
CA PRO A 92 15.75 0.22 5.09
C PRO A 92 15.10 1.19 6.06
N TYR A 93 15.83 1.54 7.11
CA TYR A 93 15.38 2.49 8.12
C TYR A 93 16.16 3.80 8.02
N PHE A 94 15.46 4.92 7.90
CA PHE A 94 16.06 6.26 7.91
C PHE A 94 15.45 7.09 9.02
N PRO A 95 16.26 7.80 9.83
CA PRO A 95 15.74 8.71 10.86
C PRO A 95 14.87 9.82 10.26
N GLY A 96 13.91 10.29 11.03
CA GLY A 96 13.06 11.40 10.63
C GLY A 96 11.81 11.01 9.85
N LYS A 97 11.63 9.73 9.55
CA LYS A 97 10.44 9.23 8.87
C LYS A 97 9.56 8.49 9.84
N ARG A 98 8.27 8.44 9.55
CA ARG A 98 7.31 7.68 10.34
C ARG A 98 7.23 6.25 9.78
N TYR A 99 7.48 5.27 10.62
CA TYR A 99 7.40 3.85 10.25
C TYR A 99 6.24 3.20 10.98
N LEU A 100 5.40 2.50 10.23
CA LEU A 100 4.30 1.72 10.76
C LEU A 100 4.42 0.28 10.28
N ASP A 101 3.97 -0.67 11.08
CA ASP A 101 3.94 -2.07 10.69
C ASP A 101 2.50 -2.59 10.84
N TRP A 102 1.89 -2.94 9.72
CA TRP A 102 0.54 -3.49 9.69
C TRP A 102 0.62 -5.00 9.55
N LYS A 103 0.19 -5.69 10.57
CA LYS A 103 0.23 -7.15 10.59
C LYS A 103 -1.02 -7.69 9.91
N LEU A 104 -0.81 -8.29 8.74
CA LEU A 104 -1.86 -8.81 7.89
C LEU A 104 -1.47 -10.20 7.41
N GLU A 105 -2.46 -11.05 7.19
CA GLU A 105 -2.22 -12.36 6.58
C GLU A 105 -1.80 -12.19 5.13
N ASP A 106 -0.93 -13.10 4.66
CA ASP A 106 -0.46 -13.10 3.29
C ASP A 106 -1.45 -13.87 2.40
N PRO A 107 -2.06 -13.22 1.40
CA PRO A 107 -3.01 -13.90 0.51
C PRO A 107 -2.35 -14.74 -0.58
N ALA A 108 -1.03 -14.84 -0.60
CA ALA A 108 -0.32 -15.58 -1.65
C ALA A 108 -0.79 -17.03 -1.71
N GLY A 109 -1.06 -17.50 -2.93
CA GLY A 109 -1.49 -18.88 -3.17
C GLY A 109 -2.93 -19.18 -2.77
N GLN A 110 -3.70 -18.19 -2.35
CA GLN A 110 -5.08 -18.37 -1.93
C GLN A 110 -6.06 -17.72 -2.91
N GLY A 111 -7.31 -18.16 -2.89
CA GLY A 111 -8.34 -17.63 -3.76
C GLY A 111 -8.92 -16.32 -3.26
N VAL A 112 -9.81 -15.75 -4.05
CA VAL A 112 -10.44 -14.43 -3.77
C VAL A 112 -11.18 -14.43 -2.42
N GLU A 113 -11.73 -15.55 -2.01
CA GLU A 113 -12.46 -15.67 -0.74
C GLU A 113 -11.57 -15.37 0.46
N ALA A 114 -10.31 -15.79 0.42
CA ALA A 114 -9.33 -15.48 1.47
C ALA A 114 -8.83 -14.05 1.40
N VAL A 115 -8.83 -13.46 0.21
CA VAL A 115 -8.36 -12.07 0.00
C VAL A 115 -9.40 -11.05 0.51
N ARG A 116 -10.69 -11.35 0.38
CA ARG A 116 -11.75 -10.40 0.76
C ARG A 116 -11.64 -9.84 2.18
N PRO A 117 -11.48 -10.67 3.23
CA PRO A 117 -11.34 -10.11 4.58
C PRO A 117 -10.06 -9.30 4.76
N ILE A 118 -8.97 -9.69 4.09
CA ILE A 118 -7.71 -8.93 4.13
C ILE A 118 -7.91 -7.58 3.45
N ARG A 119 -8.56 -7.56 2.28
CA ARG A 119 -8.93 -6.33 1.57
C ARG A 119 -9.73 -5.38 2.46
N ASP A 120 -10.75 -5.89 3.13
CA ASP A 120 -11.63 -5.07 3.96
C ASP A 120 -10.88 -4.52 5.19
N GLN A 121 -9.99 -5.31 5.77
CA GLN A 121 -9.13 -4.87 6.87
C GLN A 121 -8.20 -3.75 6.42
N ILE A 122 -7.59 -3.88 5.25
CA ILE A 122 -6.71 -2.87 4.68
C ILE A 122 -7.47 -1.57 4.44
N GLU A 123 -8.69 -1.64 3.92
CA GLU A 123 -9.49 -0.44 3.71
C GLU A 123 -9.72 0.32 5.01
N GLN A 124 -10.02 -0.37 6.10
CA GLN A 124 -10.21 0.27 7.40
C GLN A 124 -8.92 0.91 7.91
N LEU A 125 -7.78 0.24 7.72
CA LEU A 125 -6.47 0.80 8.10
C LEU A 125 -6.16 2.06 7.29
N ILE A 126 -6.47 2.06 6.00
CA ILE A 126 -6.26 3.23 5.13
C ILE A 126 -7.14 4.41 5.57
N ARG A 127 -8.39 4.16 5.92
CA ARG A 127 -9.28 5.23 6.41
C ARG A 127 -8.75 5.82 7.71
N GLY A 128 -8.22 4.99 8.61
CA GLY A 128 -7.58 5.46 9.84
C GLY A 128 -6.33 6.28 9.56
N LEU A 129 -5.52 5.87 8.60
CA LEU A 129 -4.32 6.60 8.20
C LEU A 129 -4.67 7.99 7.65
N LEU A 130 -5.67 8.08 6.79
CA LEU A 130 -6.12 9.37 6.25
C LEU A 130 -6.59 10.31 7.36
N ALA A 131 -7.32 9.79 8.34
CA ALA A 131 -7.75 10.58 9.49
C ALA A 131 -6.54 11.10 10.28
N GLU A 132 -5.53 10.28 10.50
CA GLU A 132 -4.29 10.70 11.18
C GLU A 132 -3.55 11.78 10.41
N LEU A 133 -3.58 11.74 9.08
CA LEU A 133 -2.92 12.71 8.23
C LEU A 133 -3.77 13.98 8.01
N GLY A 134 -4.97 14.01 8.57
CA GLY A 134 -5.87 15.15 8.39
C GLY A 134 -6.48 15.24 7.00
N ILE A 135 -6.57 14.14 6.28
CA ILE A 135 -7.13 14.09 4.93
C ILE A 135 -8.48 13.40 4.98
N GLU A 136 -9.51 14.07 4.46
CA GLU A 136 -10.84 13.50 4.39
C GLU A 136 -10.90 12.48 3.25
N ALA A 137 -11.41 11.28 3.54
CA ALA A 137 -11.52 10.24 2.54
C ALA A 137 -12.54 10.60 1.47
N ALA A 138 -12.19 10.38 0.23
CA ALA A 138 -13.11 10.59 -0.90
C ALA A 138 -14.20 9.50 -0.88
N ALA A 139 -15.37 9.88 -1.33
CA ALA A 139 -16.51 8.95 -1.39
C ALA A 139 -16.34 7.90 -2.52
#